data_6eb13704ece9496c5b37ed59ce8c0bc6
#
_entry.id   6eb13704ece9496c5b37ed59ce8c0bc6
#
_cell.length_a   1.000
_cell.length_b   1.000
_cell.length_c   1.000
_cell.angle_alpha   90.00
_cell.angle_beta   90.00
_cell.angle_gamma   90.00
#
_symmetry.space_group_name_H-M   'P 1'
#
loop_
_entity.id
_entity.type
_entity.pdbx_description
1 polymer ?
#
loop_
_entity_poly.entity_id
_entity_poly.type
_entity_poly.pdbx_seq_one_letter_code
_entity_poly.pdbx_strand_id
1 'polypeptide(L)'
;DLEADTETIGCNPDGYNINEQCGSTHPEKLAETVLETESDFGLAFDGDGDRIIAVDENGQIVDGDQIMFIIGQEMHKNHELNNDMIVSTVMSNLGFYKALENEGIQSNKTKVGDRYVVEEMRRGNYNLG
;
A
#
# COMPACT_ATOMS: atom_id res chain seq x y z
N ASP A 1 13.54 10.97 5.28
CA ASP A 1 14.50 11.96 4.82
C ASP A 1 14.99 11.64 3.40
N LEU A 2 14.01 11.63 2.47
CA LEU A 2 14.23 11.28 1.06
C LEU A 2 14.29 12.53 0.17
N GLU A 3 14.51 13.72 0.79
CA GLU A 3 14.50 15.03 0.12
C GLU A 3 13.16 15.32 -0.62
N ALA A 4 12.06 14.71 -0.13
CA ALA A 4 10.74 14.95 -0.66
C ALA A 4 10.18 16.27 -0.12
N ASP A 5 9.58 17.07 -0.98
CA ASP A 5 8.75 18.21 -0.58
C ASP A 5 7.38 17.65 -0.15
N THR A 6 6.96 17.94 1.08
CA THR A 6 5.82 17.23 1.68
C THR A 6 4.77 18.22 2.17
N GLU A 7 3.56 18.11 1.63
CA GLU A 7 2.36 18.74 2.16
C GLU A 7 1.63 17.78 3.10
N THR A 8 1.13 18.27 4.24
CA THR A 8 0.47 17.44 5.25
C THR A 8 -0.95 17.93 5.56
N ILE A 9 -1.90 17.01 5.64
CA ILE A 9 -3.29 17.26 5.97
C ILE A 9 -3.73 16.46 7.20
N GLY A 10 -4.77 16.93 7.92
CA GLY A 10 -5.28 16.21 9.10
C GLY A 10 -4.33 16.22 10.30
N CYS A 11 -3.44 17.24 10.43
CA CYS A 11 -2.37 17.29 11.43
C CYS A 11 -2.71 18.09 12.69
N ASN A 12 -3.99 18.37 12.97
CA ASN A 12 -4.42 19.12 14.17
C ASN A 12 -5.25 18.22 15.10
N PRO A 13 -4.62 17.24 15.80
CA PRO A 13 -5.35 16.35 16.69
C PRO A 13 -5.87 17.10 17.94
N ASP A 14 -7.11 16.83 18.32
CA ASP A 14 -7.75 17.35 19.54
C ASP A 14 -8.06 16.25 20.58
N GLY A 15 -7.72 15.00 20.26
CA GLY A 15 -7.98 13.82 21.08
C GLY A 15 -9.30 13.10 20.76
N TYR A 16 -10.14 13.66 19.87
CA TYR A 16 -11.45 13.11 19.50
C TYR A 16 -11.66 13.01 17.98
N ASN A 17 -10.89 13.73 17.18
CA ASN A 17 -11.07 13.88 15.74
C ASN A 17 -10.29 12.87 14.88
N ILE A 18 -9.90 11.73 15.44
CA ILE A 18 -9.25 10.65 14.69
C ILE A 18 -10.13 10.20 13.51
N ASN A 19 -9.55 10.14 12.30
CA ASN A 19 -10.24 9.80 11.04
C ASN A 19 -11.39 10.76 10.63
N GLU A 20 -11.53 11.92 11.27
CA GLU A 20 -12.56 12.89 10.92
C GLU A 20 -12.25 13.53 9.56
N GLN A 21 -13.00 13.13 8.54
CA GLN A 21 -12.84 13.57 7.14
C GLN A 21 -11.41 13.47 6.60
N CYS A 22 -10.63 12.52 7.10
CA CYS A 22 -9.24 12.26 6.67
C CYS A 22 -8.85 10.80 6.90
N GLY A 23 -7.61 10.45 6.51
CA GLY A 23 -7.09 9.11 6.66
C GLY A 23 -7.56 8.14 5.57
N SER A 24 -7.19 6.86 5.70
CA SER A 24 -7.41 5.83 4.69
C SER A 24 -8.89 5.52 4.42
N THR A 25 -9.78 5.87 5.35
CA THR A 25 -11.24 5.69 5.20
C THR A 25 -11.93 6.86 4.48
N HIS A 26 -11.24 7.99 4.30
CA HIS A 26 -11.73 9.20 3.63
C HIS A 26 -10.65 9.75 2.68
N PRO A 27 -10.31 9.01 1.60
CA PRO A 27 -9.22 9.39 0.69
C PRO A 27 -9.58 10.56 -0.24
N GLU A 28 -10.85 10.99 -0.27
CA GLU A 28 -11.36 12.02 -1.19
C GLU A 28 -10.60 13.34 -0.99
N LYS A 29 -10.41 13.74 0.28
CA LYS A 29 -9.67 14.97 0.59
C LYS A 29 -8.19 14.89 0.21
N LEU A 30 -7.59 13.70 0.35
CA LEU A 30 -6.22 13.48 -0.12
C LEU A 30 -6.15 13.64 -1.64
N ALA A 31 -7.09 13.06 -2.38
CA ALA A 31 -7.15 13.16 -3.84
C ALA A 31 -7.30 14.62 -4.30
N GLU A 32 -8.18 15.40 -3.66
CA GLU A 32 -8.30 16.84 -3.91
C GLU A 32 -6.99 17.57 -3.65
N THR A 33 -6.33 17.31 -2.52
CA THR A 33 -5.06 17.96 -2.17
C THR A 33 -3.97 17.62 -3.16
N VAL A 34 -3.82 16.35 -3.58
CA VAL A 34 -2.85 15.96 -4.61
C VAL A 34 -3.03 16.74 -5.90
N LEU A 35 -4.28 16.91 -6.36
CA LEU A 35 -4.59 17.67 -7.56
C LEU A 35 -4.34 19.18 -7.38
N GLU A 36 -4.69 19.76 -6.22
CA GLU A 36 -4.51 21.19 -5.93
C GLU A 36 -3.04 21.59 -5.79
N THR A 37 -2.22 20.71 -5.23
CA THR A 37 -0.78 20.95 -4.99
C THR A 37 0.11 20.44 -6.11
N GLU A 38 -0.49 19.81 -7.14
CA GLU A 38 0.25 19.14 -8.21
C GLU A 38 1.31 18.17 -7.69
N SER A 39 0.97 17.43 -6.59
CA SER A 39 1.85 16.44 -6.00
C SER A 39 1.98 15.19 -6.87
N ASP A 40 3.12 14.54 -6.86
CA ASP A 40 3.35 13.28 -7.60
C ASP A 40 2.48 12.13 -7.10
N PHE A 41 2.22 12.09 -5.79
CA PHE A 41 1.30 11.13 -5.16
C PHE A 41 0.93 11.57 -3.74
N GLY A 42 -0.09 10.96 -3.18
CA GLY A 42 -0.52 11.15 -1.80
C GLY A 42 -0.62 9.83 -1.03
N LEU A 43 -0.41 9.88 0.28
CA LEU A 43 -0.54 8.73 1.18
C LEU A 43 -1.49 9.06 2.33
N ALA A 44 -2.45 8.19 2.60
CA ALA A 44 -3.34 8.27 3.75
C ALA A 44 -3.19 7.05 4.64
N PHE A 45 -3.06 7.28 5.93
CA PHE A 45 -2.98 6.25 6.96
C PHE A 45 -4.29 6.18 7.74
N ASP A 46 -4.59 5.05 8.35
CA ASP A 46 -5.68 4.94 9.30
C ASP A 46 -5.23 5.35 10.72
N GLY A 47 -6.15 5.27 11.69
CA GLY A 47 -5.94 5.87 13.02
C GLY A 47 -4.81 5.26 13.84
N ASP A 48 -4.47 3.99 13.64
CA ASP A 48 -3.33 3.31 14.28
C ASP A 48 -2.13 3.09 13.35
N GLY A 49 -2.27 3.53 12.08
CA GLY A 49 -1.17 3.59 11.13
C GLY A 49 -0.70 2.23 10.60
N ASP A 50 -1.54 1.19 10.70
CA ASP A 50 -1.23 -0.15 10.20
C ASP A 50 -1.73 -0.39 8.75
N ARG A 51 -2.56 0.51 8.22
CA ARG A 51 -3.07 0.48 6.85
C ARG A 51 -2.75 1.77 6.10
N ILE A 52 -2.53 1.63 4.80
CA ILE A 52 -2.20 2.72 3.90
C ILE A 52 -3.09 2.67 2.65
N ILE A 53 -3.51 3.81 2.19
CA ILE A 53 -4.08 4.04 0.86
C ILE A 53 -3.23 5.09 0.15
N ALA A 54 -2.93 4.88 -1.11
CA ALA A 54 -2.26 5.86 -1.93
C ALA A 54 -3.23 6.50 -2.94
N VAL A 55 -2.84 7.68 -3.42
CA VAL A 55 -3.51 8.39 -4.51
C VAL A 55 -2.43 8.80 -5.51
N ASP A 56 -2.67 8.56 -6.78
CA ASP A 56 -1.74 8.95 -7.85
C ASP A 56 -1.86 10.44 -8.20
N GLU A 57 -1.00 10.91 -9.10
CA GLU A 57 -0.96 12.30 -9.58
C GLU A 57 -2.25 12.76 -10.28
N ASN A 58 -3.13 11.84 -10.66
CA ASN A 58 -4.43 12.12 -11.28
C ASN A 58 -5.59 12.08 -10.28
N GLY A 59 -5.30 11.94 -8.98
CA GLY A 59 -6.31 11.83 -7.94
C GLY A 59 -7.00 10.46 -7.87
N GLN A 60 -6.43 9.41 -8.50
CA GLN A 60 -7.00 8.07 -8.49
C GLN A 60 -6.45 7.27 -7.30
N ILE A 61 -7.35 6.52 -6.66
CA ILE A 61 -6.98 5.67 -5.52
C ILE A 61 -6.18 4.47 -6.01
N VAL A 62 -5.05 4.22 -5.36
CA VAL A 62 -4.17 3.07 -5.53
C VAL A 62 -4.30 2.21 -4.28
N ASP A 63 -4.92 1.06 -4.39
CA ASP A 63 -5.19 0.16 -3.26
C ASP A 63 -3.96 -0.69 -2.86
N GLY A 64 -4.09 -1.44 -1.75
CA GLY A 64 -3.01 -2.26 -1.23
C GLY A 64 -2.53 -3.34 -2.20
N ASP A 65 -3.41 -3.94 -3.00
CA ASP A 65 -3.04 -4.91 -4.02
C ASP A 65 -2.19 -4.27 -5.11
N GLN A 66 -2.56 -3.07 -5.56
CA GLN A 66 -1.81 -2.30 -6.55
C GLN A 66 -0.44 -1.87 -6.01
N ILE A 67 -0.39 -1.41 -4.74
CA ILE A 67 0.88 -1.04 -4.07
C ILE A 67 1.81 -2.25 -4.00
N MET A 68 1.32 -3.41 -3.54
CA MET A 68 2.12 -4.64 -3.48
C MET A 68 2.61 -5.08 -4.86
N PHE A 69 1.78 -4.92 -5.89
CA PHE A 69 2.16 -5.25 -7.27
C PHE A 69 3.29 -4.34 -7.76
N ILE A 70 3.18 -3.02 -7.58
CA ILE A 70 4.19 -2.03 -8.01
C ILE A 70 5.53 -2.31 -7.34
N ILE A 71 5.53 -2.48 -6.00
CA ILE A 71 6.74 -2.77 -5.23
C ILE A 71 7.33 -4.13 -5.65
N GLY A 72 6.49 -5.14 -5.74
CA GLY A 72 6.92 -6.50 -6.11
C GLY A 72 7.51 -6.58 -7.51
N GLN A 73 6.92 -5.88 -8.49
CA GLN A 73 7.44 -5.81 -9.85
C GLN A 73 8.83 -5.16 -9.90
N GLU A 74 9.02 -4.07 -9.15
CA GLU A 74 10.31 -3.39 -9.10
C GLU A 74 11.38 -4.24 -8.39
N MET A 75 11.03 -4.85 -7.25
CA MET A 75 11.93 -5.76 -6.54
C MET A 75 12.29 -6.99 -7.39
N HIS A 76 11.34 -7.54 -8.15
CA HIS A 76 11.59 -8.66 -9.06
C HIS A 76 12.56 -8.28 -10.17
N LYS A 77 12.37 -7.14 -10.82
CA LYS A 77 13.31 -6.62 -11.86
C LYS A 77 14.73 -6.44 -11.33
N ASN A 78 14.87 -6.00 -10.10
CA ASN A 78 16.16 -5.76 -9.45
C ASN A 78 16.76 -7.02 -8.82
N HIS A 79 16.10 -8.17 -8.91
CA HIS A 79 16.48 -9.43 -8.25
C HIS A 79 16.55 -9.32 -6.71
N GLU A 80 15.70 -8.47 -6.14
CA GLU A 80 15.58 -8.20 -4.69
C GLU A 80 14.40 -8.92 -4.06
N LEU A 81 13.48 -9.51 -4.87
CA LEU A 81 12.32 -10.24 -4.37
C LEU A 81 12.71 -11.68 -4.02
N ASN A 82 12.74 -12.01 -2.74
CA ASN A 82 13.13 -13.34 -2.27
C ASN A 82 12.20 -14.43 -2.83
N ASN A 83 12.78 -15.41 -3.52
CA ASN A 83 12.09 -16.54 -4.15
C ASN A 83 11.02 -16.12 -5.18
N ASP A 84 11.08 -14.91 -5.71
CA ASP A 84 10.07 -14.33 -6.59
C ASP A 84 8.65 -14.47 -6.02
N MET A 85 8.50 -14.26 -4.69
CA MET A 85 7.29 -14.55 -3.93
C MET A 85 6.78 -13.33 -3.18
N ILE A 86 5.47 -13.07 -3.31
CA ILE A 86 4.73 -12.09 -2.51
C ILE A 86 3.74 -12.85 -1.61
N VAL A 87 3.73 -12.51 -0.33
CA VAL A 87 2.72 -13.03 0.60
C VAL A 87 1.52 -12.09 0.62
N SER A 88 0.34 -12.63 0.35
CA SER A 88 -0.91 -11.87 0.34
C SER A 88 -1.98 -12.55 1.21
N THR A 89 -3.15 -11.97 1.30
CA THR A 89 -4.27 -12.61 1.99
C THR A 89 -5.31 -13.12 0.99
N VAL A 90 -6.26 -13.91 1.48
CA VAL A 90 -7.41 -14.38 0.69
C VAL A 90 -8.32 -13.23 0.22
N MET A 91 -8.13 -12.01 0.72
CA MET A 91 -8.90 -10.82 0.33
C MET A 91 -8.36 -10.13 -0.92
N SER A 92 -7.12 -10.39 -1.33
CA SER A 92 -6.56 -9.83 -2.56
C SER A 92 -7.38 -10.25 -3.78
N ASN A 93 -7.54 -9.33 -4.72
CA ASN A 93 -8.43 -9.54 -5.87
C ASN A 93 -7.79 -10.44 -6.95
N LEU A 94 -8.64 -10.97 -7.84
CA LEU A 94 -8.18 -11.85 -8.92
C LEU A 94 -7.24 -11.14 -9.92
N GLY A 95 -7.44 -9.83 -10.12
CA GLY A 95 -6.59 -9.02 -11.01
C GLY A 95 -5.16 -8.98 -10.54
N PHE A 96 -4.95 -8.85 -9.23
CA PHE A 96 -3.63 -8.90 -8.61
C PHE A 96 -2.89 -10.20 -8.94
N TYR A 97 -3.52 -11.35 -8.72
CA TYR A 97 -2.89 -12.65 -9.01
C TYR A 97 -2.57 -12.85 -10.48
N LYS A 98 -3.45 -12.42 -11.39
CA LYS A 98 -3.18 -12.47 -12.83
C LYS A 98 -2.03 -11.56 -13.24
N ALA A 99 -1.93 -10.39 -12.64
CA ALA A 99 -0.82 -9.46 -12.88
C ALA A 99 0.51 -10.07 -12.44
N LEU A 100 0.57 -10.67 -11.25
CA LEU A 100 1.76 -11.36 -10.76
C LEU A 100 2.19 -12.51 -11.66
N GLU A 101 1.22 -13.35 -12.11
CA GLU A 101 1.49 -14.48 -13.00
C GLU A 101 2.12 -14.02 -14.33
N ASN A 102 1.63 -12.92 -14.91
CA ASN A 102 2.18 -12.34 -16.13
C ASN A 102 3.63 -11.86 -15.99
N GLU A 103 4.02 -11.42 -14.78
CA GLU A 103 5.39 -10.99 -14.46
C GLU A 103 6.28 -12.14 -13.99
N GLY A 104 5.76 -13.36 -13.86
CA GLY A 104 6.52 -14.51 -13.33
C GLY A 104 6.72 -14.48 -11.81
N ILE A 105 5.95 -13.67 -11.11
CA ILE A 105 5.98 -13.54 -9.64
C ILE A 105 4.96 -14.51 -9.04
N GLN A 106 5.38 -15.26 -8.03
CA GLN A 106 4.52 -16.18 -7.30
C GLN A 106 3.80 -15.48 -6.14
N SER A 107 2.68 -16.05 -5.70
CA SER A 107 1.97 -15.54 -4.53
C SER A 107 1.64 -16.66 -3.55
N ASN A 108 1.81 -16.38 -2.27
CA ASN A 108 1.38 -17.25 -1.18
C ASN A 108 0.24 -16.58 -0.42
N LYS A 109 -0.89 -17.31 -0.25
CA LYS A 109 -2.13 -16.77 0.33
C LYS A 109 -2.26 -17.19 1.78
N THR A 110 -2.43 -16.21 2.66
CA THR A 110 -2.71 -16.43 4.08
C THR A 110 -4.15 -16.07 4.43
N LYS A 111 -4.53 -16.34 5.66
CA LYS A 111 -5.73 -15.76 6.27
C LYS A 111 -5.56 -14.25 6.42
N VAL A 112 -6.69 -13.55 6.53
CA VAL A 112 -6.71 -12.11 6.81
C VAL A 112 -6.11 -11.82 8.18
N GLY A 113 -5.19 -10.88 8.23
CA GLY A 113 -4.49 -10.38 9.40
C GLY A 113 -2.98 -10.31 9.17
N ASP A 114 -2.40 -9.17 9.52
CA ASP A 114 -0.97 -8.87 9.42
C ASP A 114 -0.09 -9.96 10.07
N ARG A 115 -0.52 -10.46 11.22
CA ARG A 115 0.15 -11.57 11.92
C ARG A 115 0.38 -12.78 11.01
N TYR A 116 -0.63 -13.22 10.26
CA TYR A 116 -0.52 -14.40 9.39
C TYR A 116 0.41 -14.14 8.20
N VAL A 117 0.39 -12.91 7.67
CA VAL A 117 1.30 -12.50 6.61
C VAL A 117 2.74 -12.53 7.12
N VAL A 118 3.02 -11.90 8.26
CA VAL A 118 4.35 -11.86 8.86
C VAL A 118 4.87 -13.26 9.25
N GLU A 119 4.02 -14.11 9.81
CA GLU A 119 4.38 -15.51 10.13
C GLU A 119 4.80 -16.27 8.85
N GLU A 120 4.05 -16.12 7.76
CA GLU A 120 4.35 -16.77 6.49
C GLU A 120 5.62 -16.21 5.85
N MET A 121 5.80 -14.88 5.87
CA MET A 121 7.04 -14.25 5.38
C MET A 121 8.27 -14.79 6.09
N ARG A 122 8.21 -14.90 7.43
CA ARG A 122 9.31 -15.47 8.23
C ARG A 122 9.56 -16.94 7.91
N ARG A 123 8.49 -17.74 7.77
CA ARG A 123 8.58 -19.17 7.48
C ARG A 123 9.24 -19.45 6.12
N GLY A 124 8.89 -18.68 5.11
CA GLY A 124 9.38 -18.84 3.75
C GLY A 124 10.60 -17.98 3.40
N ASN A 125 11.09 -17.15 4.35
CA ASN A 125 12.13 -16.14 4.09
C ASN A 125 11.74 -15.20 2.95
N TYR A 126 10.48 -14.79 2.91
CA TYR A 126 9.94 -13.82 1.96
C TYR A 126 10.07 -12.41 2.51
N ASN A 127 10.27 -11.42 1.65
CA ASN A 127 10.55 -10.04 2.04
C ASN A 127 9.50 -9.02 1.57
N LEU A 128 8.39 -9.48 0.99
CA LEU A 128 7.24 -8.64 0.63
C LEU A 128 5.92 -9.37 0.95
N GLY A 129 5.01 -8.61 1.64
CA GLY A 129 3.66 -9.07 1.95
C GLY A 129 2.84 -7.99 2.62
#